data_383f04bd7a344195acebf25e4446fabd
#
_entry.id   383f04bd7a344195acebf25e4446fabd
#
_cell.length_a   1.000
_cell.length_b   1.000
_cell.length_c   1.000
_cell.angle_alpha   90.00
_cell.angle_beta   90.00
_cell.angle_gamma   90.00
#
_symmetry.space_group_name_H-M   'P 1'
#
loop_
_entity.id
_entity.type
_entity.pdbx_description
1 polymer ?
#
loop_
_entity_poly.entity_id
_entity_poly.type
_entity_poly.pdbx_seq_one_letter_code
_entity_poly.pdbx_strand_id
1 'polypeptide(L)'
;VDAAADLATVDLNALLYKYETDIACAIKEKFQDALTVPAGVMPADHDSSTCNSAYWEAKAAARKAAVDRYQWNPETGMYHDYNTVTNQQTPFRSVTTFYPLWSGLASEEQAKQLIEGMLPQFEHVGGMVSTLPLPGSSWLPRQWDYPYGWAPHQILVWDGLRRYGYTDHAHRVAYRWLYLLTKTFADFNGRMTERYDVVQKSEAAVTDGTEYGNQGSKFDGVNIEGYVVFSLRMREFEADFCLHRFGWTNSSYQYGLKIIGEKLTAALKAGLAWEDIEGASD
;
A
#
# COMPACT_ATOMS: atom_id res chain seq x y z
N VAL A 1 -21.09 -16.18 3.15
CA VAL A 1 -19.66 -16.35 3.34
C VAL A 1 -18.89 -16.24 2.03
N ASP A 2 -19.51 -16.36 0.86
CA ASP A 2 -18.81 -16.38 -0.44
C ASP A 2 -19.07 -15.15 -1.30
N ALA A 3 -19.16 -13.97 -0.67
CA ALA A 3 -19.45 -12.72 -1.35
C ALA A 3 -18.29 -12.15 -2.19
N ALA A 4 -17.09 -12.69 -2.10
CA ALA A 4 -15.93 -12.17 -2.83
C ALA A 4 -16.11 -12.23 -4.36
N ALA A 5 -16.79 -13.26 -4.87
CA ALA A 5 -17.09 -13.38 -6.29
C ALA A 5 -18.12 -12.36 -6.80
N ASP A 6 -18.88 -11.76 -5.88
CA ASP A 6 -19.91 -10.77 -6.19
C ASP A 6 -19.38 -9.34 -6.14
N LEU A 7 -18.11 -9.15 -5.73
CA LEU A 7 -17.55 -7.82 -5.50
C LEU A 7 -16.69 -7.35 -6.67
N ALA A 8 -17.02 -6.17 -7.18
CA ALA A 8 -16.07 -5.33 -7.89
C ALA A 8 -15.26 -4.55 -6.85
N THR A 9 -14.01 -4.98 -6.62
CA THR A 9 -13.19 -4.40 -5.55
C THR A 9 -12.41 -3.18 -6.02
N VAL A 10 -12.15 -2.24 -5.10
CA VAL A 10 -11.44 -1.00 -5.39
C VAL A 10 -10.00 -1.28 -5.78
N ASP A 11 -9.31 -2.18 -5.08
CA ASP A 11 -7.93 -2.54 -5.34
C ASP A 11 -7.73 -3.12 -6.74
N LEU A 12 -8.54 -4.12 -7.13
CA LEU A 12 -8.44 -4.72 -8.46
C LEU A 12 -8.70 -3.68 -9.56
N ASN A 13 -9.70 -2.83 -9.41
CA ASN A 13 -10.01 -1.80 -10.41
C ASN A 13 -8.91 -0.74 -10.51
N ALA A 14 -8.30 -0.34 -9.39
CA ALA A 14 -7.15 0.56 -9.39
C ALA A 14 -5.93 -0.07 -10.09
N LEU A 15 -5.64 -1.35 -9.82
CA LEU A 15 -4.57 -2.10 -10.47
C LEU A 15 -4.80 -2.24 -11.98
N LEU A 16 -6.01 -2.61 -12.40
CA LEU A 16 -6.34 -2.75 -13.82
C LEU A 16 -6.26 -1.40 -14.55
N TYR A 17 -6.73 -0.31 -13.95
CA TYR A 17 -6.57 1.02 -14.49
C TYR A 17 -5.08 1.37 -14.68
N LYS A 18 -4.25 1.07 -13.68
CA LYS A 18 -2.80 1.28 -13.78
C LYS A 18 -2.18 0.47 -14.92
N TYR A 19 -2.55 -0.80 -15.08
CA TYR A 19 -2.07 -1.62 -16.19
C TYR A 19 -2.50 -1.06 -17.54
N GLU A 20 -3.76 -0.65 -17.69
CA GLU A 20 -4.29 -0.07 -18.92
C GLU A 20 -3.52 1.20 -19.32
N THR A 21 -3.28 2.09 -18.36
CA THR A 21 -2.51 3.32 -18.61
C THR A 21 -1.04 3.06 -18.88
N ASP A 22 -0.40 2.13 -18.17
CA ASP A 22 1.01 1.79 -18.38
C ASP A 22 1.23 1.08 -19.72
N ILE A 23 0.33 0.19 -20.13
CA ILE A 23 0.38 -0.46 -21.44
C ILE A 23 0.24 0.58 -22.55
N ALA A 24 -0.73 1.49 -22.44
CA ALA A 24 -0.90 2.59 -23.40
C ALA A 24 0.37 3.42 -23.54
N CYS A 25 0.95 3.84 -22.42
CA CYS A 25 2.22 4.59 -22.37
C CYS A 25 3.35 3.80 -23.04
N ALA A 26 3.53 2.53 -22.67
CA ALA A 26 4.58 1.68 -23.23
C ALA A 26 4.45 1.50 -24.76
N ILE A 27 3.24 1.27 -25.26
CA ILE A 27 2.98 1.13 -26.71
C ILE A 27 3.35 2.42 -27.41
N LYS A 28 2.93 3.56 -26.89
CA LYS A 28 3.20 4.87 -27.48
C LYS A 28 4.70 5.21 -27.50
N GLU A 29 5.39 4.99 -26.37
CA GLU A 29 6.78 5.42 -26.22
C GLU A 29 7.80 4.43 -26.80
N LYS A 30 7.53 3.12 -26.75
CA LYS A 30 8.51 2.10 -27.12
C LYS A 30 8.21 1.39 -28.43
N PHE A 31 6.97 1.44 -28.92
CA PHE A 31 6.53 0.70 -30.10
C PHE A 31 5.95 1.59 -31.22
N GLN A 32 6.25 2.90 -31.19
CA GLN A 32 5.79 3.87 -32.21
C GLN A 32 4.26 3.83 -32.40
N ASP A 33 3.55 3.61 -31.31
CA ASP A 33 2.10 3.48 -31.21
C ASP A 33 1.49 2.34 -32.06
N ALA A 34 2.27 1.30 -32.34
CA ALA A 34 1.85 0.13 -33.12
C ALA A 34 2.54 -1.15 -32.63
N LEU A 35 1.92 -1.84 -31.65
CA LEU A 35 2.41 -3.10 -31.13
C LEU A 35 1.73 -4.27 -31.83
N THR A 36 2.49 -5.07 -32.59
CA THR A 36 1.99 -6.33 -33.15
C THR A 36 2.00 -7.42 -32.07
N VAL A 37 0.87 -8.06 -31.85
CA VAL A 37 0.70 -9.13 -30.86
C VAL A 37 0.32 -10.45 -31.54
N PRO A 38 0.70 -11.61 -30.99
CA PRO A 38 0.28 -12.91 -31.48
C PRO A 38 -1.24 -13.05 -31.49
N ALA A 39 -1.76 -13.84 -32.40
CA ALA A 39 -3.20 -14.15 -32.49
C ALA A 39 -3.67 -14.75 -31.15
N GLY A 40 -4.83 -14.29 -30.67
CA GLY A 40 -5.46 -14.78 -29.44
C GLY A 40 -4.90 -14.16 -28.13
N VAL A 41 -3.96 -13.22 -28.22
CA VAL A 41 -3.44 -12.50 -27.03
C VAL A 41 -4.34 -11.31 -26.67
N MET A 42 -4.91 -10.66 -27.69
CA MET A 42 -5.83 -9.53 -27.44
C MET A 42 -7.19 -10.02 -26.96
N PRO A 43 -7.88 -9.21 -26.14
CA PRO A 43 -9.27 -9.49 -25.77
C PRO A 43 -10.18 -9.66 -26.99
N ALA A 44 -11.26 -10.42 -26.80
CA ALA A 44 -12.18 -10.80 -27.90
C ALA A 44 -12.88 -9.59 -28.59
N ASP A 45 -12.87 -8.44 -27.94
CA ASP A 45 -13.40 -7.18 -28.48
C ASP A 45 -12.40 -6.40 -29.34
N HIS A 46 -11.23 -6.99 -29.65
CA HIS A 46 -10.19 -6.38 -30.46
C HIS A 46 -9.82 -7.29 -31.64
N ASP A 47 -10.35 -6.99 -32.82
CA ASP A 47 -10.21 -7.82 -34.04
C ASP A 47 -8.87 -7.67 -34.77
N SER A 48 -7.96 -6.83 -34.28
CA SER A 48 -6.69 -6.54 -34.93
C SER A 48 -5.52 -7.25 -34.26
N SER A 49 -4.56 -7.70 -35.06
CA SER A 49 -3.25 -8.16 -34.59
C SER A 49 -2.32 -7.01 -34.17
N THR A 50 -2.72 -5.76 -34.44
CA THR A 50 -1.96 -4.56 -34.07
C THR A 50 -2.75 -3.77 -33.03
N CYS A 51 -2.10 -3.51 -31.89
CA CYS A 51 -2.64 -2.75 -30.78
C CYS A 51 -1.97 -1.38 -30.71
N ASN A 52 -2.73 -0.33 -30.45
CA ASN A 52 -2.23 1.02 -30.23
C ASN A 52 -2.59 1.54 -28.83
N SER A 53 -2.02 2.69 -28.45
CA SER A 53 -2.27 3.30 -27.14
C SER A 53 -3.75 3.67 -26.96
N ALA A 54 -4.42 4.14 -28.02
CA ALA A 54 -5.81 4.61 -27.97
C ALA A 54 -6.79 3.52 -27.50
N TYR A 55 -6.55 2.25 -27.84
CA TYR A 55 -7.35 1.13 -27.34
C TYR A 55 -7.30 1.02 -25.81
N TRP A 56 -6.09 1.08 -25.25
CA TRP A 56 -5.90 0.96 -23.81
C TRP A 56 -6.31 2.23 -23.04
N GLU A 57 -6.10 3.41 -23.63
CA GLU A 57 -6.61 4.68 -23.10
C GLU A 57 -8.14 4.67 -23.00
N ALA A 58 -8.84 4.11 -24.02
CA ALA A 58 -10.29 3.95 -23.98
C ALA A 58 -10.75 2.98 -22.88
N LYS A 59 -10.02 1.87 -22.65
CA LYS A 59 -10.29 0.92 -21.55
C LYS A 59 -10.10 1.60 -20.18
N ALA A 60 -9.01 2.32 -19.99
CA ALA A 60 -8.75 3.08 -18.77
C ALA A 60 -9.83 4.13 -18.51
N ALA A 61 -10.25 4.88 -19.54
CA ALA A 61 -11.32 5.87 -19.41
C ALA A 61 -12.66 5.24 -19.03
N ALA A 62 -13.01 4.11 -19.63
CA ALA A 62 -14.23 3.37 -19.29
C ALA A 62 -14.19 2.83 -17.85
N ARG A 63 -13.04 2.31 -17.41
CA ARG A 63 -12.85 1.84 -16.04
C ARG A 63 -12.98 2.98 -15.05
N LYS A 64 -12.30 4.11 -15.30
CA LYS A 64 -12.41 5.29 -14.45
C LYS A 64 -13.86 5.73 -14.30
N ALA A 65 -14.62 5.82 -15.39
CA ALA A 65 -16.03 6.20 -15.36
C ALA A 65 -16.87 5.21 -14.53
N ALA A 66 -16.57 3.91 -14.62
CA ALA A 66 -17.25 2.90 -13.80
C ALA A 66 -16.89 3.01 -12.30
N VAL A 67 -15.62 3.21 -11.98
CA VAL A 67 -15.16 3.41 -10.60
C VAL A 67 -15.78 4.67 -9.99
N ASP A 68 -15.77 5.78 -10.71
CA ASP A 68 -16.38 7.03 -10.27
C ASP A 68 -17.89 6.86 -10.02
N ARG A 69 -18.57 6.08 -10.84
CA ARG A 69 -20.01 5.86 -10.73
C ARG A 69 -20.42 4.91 -9.62
N TYR A 70 -19.69 3.81 -9.45
CA TYR A 70 -20.14 2.70 -8.60
C TYR A 70 -19.37 2.58 -7.29
N GLN A 71 -18.11 3.00 -7.26
CA GLN A 71 -17.24 2.83 -6.10
C GLN A 71 -16.99 4.13 -5.32
N TRP A 72 -16.92 5.29 -5.99
CA TRP A 72 -16.79 6.56 -5.28
C TRP A 72 -18.07 6.94 -4.54
N ASN A 73 -17.93 7.34 -3.28
CA ASN A 73 -19.03 7.84 -2.49
C ASN A 73 -18.72 9.27 -1.98
N PRO A 74 -19.38 10.30 -2.51
CA PRO A 74 -19.11 11.68 -2.14
C PRO A 74 -19.57 12.03 -0.71
N GLU A 75 -20.50 11.25 -0.12
CA GLU A 75 -20.96 11.48 1.26
C GLU A 75 -19.92 11.02 2.28
N THR A 76 -19.22 9.91 1.99
CA THR A 76 -18.16 9.39 2.85
C THR A 76 -16.78 9.91 2.48
N GLY A 77 -16.61 10.49 1.29
CA GLY A 77 -15.33 10.94 0.76
C GLY A 77 -14.35 9.81 0.50
N MET A 78 -14.84 8.58 0.20
CA MET A 78 -13.97 7.41 -0.04
C MET A 78 -14.52 6.49 -1.12
N TYR A 79 -13.66 5.60 -1.60
CA TYR A 79 -14.03 4.51 -2.49
C TYR A 79 -14.44 3.28 -1.68
N HIS A 80 -15.52 2.63 -2.10
CA HIS A 80 -16.04 1.39 -1.53
C HIS A 80 -16.09 0.28 -2.58
N ASP A 81 -15.90 -0.95 -2.14
CA ASP A 81 -16.20 -2.10 -2.98
C ASP A 81 -17.69 -2.11 -3.33
N TYR A 82 -18.00 -2.53 -4.55
CA TYR A 82 -19.37 -2.56 -5.04
C TYR A 82 -19.83 -4.00 -5.24
N ASN A 83 -20.94 -4.35 -4.60
CA ASN A 83 -21.56 -5.67 -4.78
C ASN A 83 -22.46 -5.67 -6.03
N THR A 84 -22.07 -6.45 -7.03
CA THR A 84 -22.71 -6.51 -8.35
C THR A 84 -24.05 -7.26 -8.33
N VAL A 85 -24.33 -8.06 -7.29
CA VAL A 85 -25.60 -8.78 -7.12
C VAL A 85 -26.64 -7.90 -6.42
N THR A 86 -26.24 -7.22 -5.34
CA THR A 86 -27.15 -6.34 -4.60
C THR A 86 -27.24 -4.93 -5.20
N ASN A 87 -26.34 -4.59 -6.11
CA ASN A 87 -26.19 -3.26 -6.71
C ASN A 87 -25.97 -2.16 -5.66
N GLN A 88 -25.14 -2.42 -4.66
CA GLN A 88 -24.86 -1.49 -3.57
C GLN A 88 -23.35 -1.47 -3.24
N GLN A 89 -22.90 -0.34 -2.74
CA GLN A 89 -21.59 -0.25 -2.10
C GLN A 89 -21.57 -1.03 -0.79
N THR A 90 -20.43 -1.66 -0.48
CA THR A 90 -20.27 -2.34 0.80
C THR A 90 -19.99 -1.34 1.91
N PRO A 91 -20.41 -1.61 3.15
CA PRO A 91 -20.06 -0.76 4.29
C PRO A 91 -18.62 -0.98 4.78
N PHE A 92 -17.89 -1.93 4.17
CA PHE A 92 -16.54 -2.28 4.56
C PHE A 92 -15.57 -1.18 4.16
N ARG A 93 -14.76 -0.73 5.12
CA ARG A 93 -13.80 0.36 4.93
C ARG A 93 -12.38 -0.17 4.96
N SER A 94 -11.78 -0.28 3.78
CA SER A 94 -10.43 -0.80 3.58
C SER A 94 -9.46 0.31 3.17
N VAL A 95 -8.20 0.16 3.54
CA VAL A 95 -7.09 1.01 3.09
C VAL A 95 -6.92 1.01 1.56
N THR A 96 -7.49 0.03 0.88
CA THR A 96 -7.53 -0.02 -0.59
C THR A 96 -8.25 1.16 -1.22
N THR A 97 -9.04 1.93 -0.43
CA THR A 97 -9.62 3.21 -0.84
C THR A 97 -8.56 4.23 -1.32
N PHE A 98 -7.29 4.08 -0.89
CA PHE A 98 -6.17 4.93 -1.33
C PHE A 98 -5.49 4.44 -2.63
N TYR A 99 -5.82 3.25 -3.13
CA TYR A 99 -5.22 2.72 -4.36
C TYR A 99 -5.54 3.54 -5.62
N PRO A 100 -6.72 4.16 -5.76
CA PRO A 100 -6.98 5.12 -6.83
C PRO A 100 -6.03 6.33 -6.83
N LEU A 101 -5.46 6.72 -5.67
CA LEU A 101 -4.40 7.75 -5.63
C LEU A 101 -3.12 7.21 -6.27
N TRP A 102 -2.68 6.02 -5.87
CA TRP A 102 -1.48 5.40 -6.42
C TRP A 102 -1.56 5.19 -7.93
N SER A 103 -2.68 4.72 -8.44
CA SER A 103 -2.87 4.48 -9.87
C SER A 103 -3.07 5.76 -10.68
N GLY A 104 -3.38 6.90 -10.04
CA GLY A 104 -3.74 8.15 -10.71
C GLY A 104 -5.17 8.16 -11.27
N LEU A 105 -6.03 7.26 -10.78
CA LEU A 105 -7.43 7.18 -11.16
C LEU A 105 -8.26 8.31 -10.55
N ALA A 106 -8.00 8.66 -9.28
CA ALA A 106 -8.74 9.69 -8.57
C ALA A 106 -8.60 11.07 -9.24
N SER A 107 -9.61 11.90 -9.17
CA SER A 107 -9.48 13.33 -9.47
C SER A 107 -8.80 14.06 -8.30
N GLU A 108 -8.30 15.28 -8.54
CA GLU A 108 -7.70 16.12 -7.48
C GLU A 108 -8.69 16.37 -6.33
N GLU A 109 -9.96 16.59 -6.65
CA GLU A 109 -11.01 16.80 -5.65
C GLU A 109 -11.29 15.54 -4.83
N GLN A 110 -11.38 14.37 -5.48
CA GLN A 110 -11.52 13.09 -4.80
C GLN A 110 -10.31 12.79 -3.91
N ALA A 111 -9.10 13.06 -4.41
CA ALA A 111 -7.87 12.90 -3.66
C ALA A 111 -7.86 13.77 -2.40
N LYS A 112 -8.22 15.04 -2.55
CA LYS A 112 -8.32 15.97 -1.42
C LYS A 112 -9.31 15.50 -0.37
N GLN A 113 -10.54 15.16 -0.77
CA GLN A 113 -11.58 14.68 0.16
C GLN A 113 -11.14 13.41 0.89
N LEU A 114 -10.56 12.46 0.15
CA LEU A 114 -10.08 11.21 0.71
C LEU A 114 -8.93 11.43 1.72
N ILE A 115 -7.96 12.28 1.38
CA ILE A 115 -6.80 12.52 2.24
C ILE A 115 -7.22 13.31 3.48
N GLU A 116 -7.96 14.40 3.33
CA GLU A 116 -8.39 15.22 4.47
C GLU A 116 -9.38 14.49 5.38
N GLY A 117 -10.27 13.67 4.81
CA GLY A 117 -11.32 12.99 5.58
C GLY A 117 -10.94 11.62 6.12
N MET A 118 -10.21 10.82 5.34
CA MET A 118 -9.97 9.41 5.67
C MET A 118 -8.57 9.11 6.15
N LEU A 119 -7.53 9.83 5.69
CA LEU A 119 -6.16 9.54 6.14
C LEU A 119 -6.03 9.56 7.67
N PRO A 120 -6.61 10.54 8.41
CA PRO A 120 -6.53 10.55 9.88
C PRO A 120 -7.21 9.36 10.56
N GLN A 121 -8.15 8.67 9.87
CA GLN A 121 -8.81 7.49 10.43
C GLN A 121 -8.02 6.21 10.22
N PHE A 122 -7.25 6.12 9.13
CA PHE A 122 -6.43 4.95 8.81
C PHE A 122 -4.99 5.04 9.33
N GLU A 123 -4.50 6.26 9.57
CA GLU A 123 -3.15 6.49 10.05
C GLU A 123 -3.07 6.32 11.56
N HIS A 124 -2.12 5.52 12.01
CA HIS A 124 -1.80 5.29 13.41
C HIS A 124 -0.31 5.44 13.67
N VAL A 125 0.10 5.25 14.92
CA VAL A 125 1.49 5.45 15.36
C VAL A 125 2.52 4.56 14.65
N GLY A 126 2.07 3.43 14.09
CA GLY A 126 2.93 2.49 13.33
C GLY A 126 2.70 2.51 11.83
N GLY A 127 1.91 3.45 11.28
CA GLY A 127 1.55 3.53 9.87
C GLY A 127 0.06 3.30 9.63
N MET A 128 -0.29 2.78 8.43
CA MET A 128 -1.68 2.58 8.01
C MET A 128 -2.23 1.24 8.47
N VAL A 129 -3.45 1.24 9.05
CA VAL A 129 -4.22 0.01 9.26
C VAL A 129 -4.82 -0.49 7.94
N SER A 130 -5.01 -1.80 7.82
CA SER A 130 -5.60 -2.41 6.62
C SER A 130 -7.09 -2.13 6.48
N THR A 131 -7.83 -2.08 7.60
CA THR A 131 -9.27 -1.80 7.62
C THR A 131 -9.62 -0.94 8.83
N LEU A 132 -10.77 -0.27 8.76
CA LEU A 132 -11.35 0.35 9.94
C LEU A 132 -12.26 -0.65 10.67
N PRO A 133 -12.39 -0.54 12.00
CA PRO A 133 -13.32 -1.38 12.75
C PRO A 133 -14.75 -1.22 12.22
N LEU A 134 -15.48 -2.33 12.10
CA LEU A 134 -16.91 -2.31 11.81
C LEU A 134 -17.68 -2.14 13.13
N PRO A 135 -18.43 -1.05 13.32
CA PRO A 135 -19.22 -0.86 14.52
C PRO A 135 -20.22 -2.01 14.73
N GLY A 136 -20.25 -2.54 15.95
CA GLY A 136 -21.17 -3.64 16.31
C GLY A 136 -20.76 -5.03 15.81
N SER A 137 -19.60 -5.16 15.18
CA SER A 137 -19.08 -6.47 14.77
C SER A 137 -18.52 -7.22 15.99
N SER A 138 -19.04 -8.44 16.23
CA SER A 138 -18.48 -9.38 17.20
C SER A 138 -17.44 -10.33 16.58
N TRP A 139 -16.99 -10.05 15.38
CA TRP A 139 -16.07 -10.92 14.65
C TRP A 139 -14.65 -10.74 15.19
N LEU A 140 -13.97 -11.85 15.40
CA LEU A 140 -12.54 -11.83 15.70
C LEU A 140 -11.78 -11.26 14.49
N PRO A 141 -10.83 -10.35 14.72
CA PRO A 141 -10.02 -9.79 13.64
C PRO A 141 -9.30 -10.90 12.87
N ARG A 142 -9.37 -10.81 11.53
CA ARG A 142 -8.56 -11.64 10.65
C ARG A 142 -7.22 -10.95 10.39
N GLN A 143 -6.31 -11.67 9.74
CA GLN A 143 -4.94 -11.17 9.51
C GLN A 143 -4.86 -9.85 8.71
N TRP A 144 -5.88 -9.52 7.90
CA TRP A 144 -5.97 -8.28 7.11
C TRP A 144 -6.94 -7.26 7.70
N ASP A 145 -7.41 -7.48 8.92
CA ASP A 145 -8.31 -6.56 9.60
C ASP A 145 -7.53 -5.63 10.56
N TYR A 146 -8.26 -4.60 11.07
CA TYR A 146 -7.79 -3.79 12.19
C TYR A 146 -7.38 -4.69 13.37
N PRO A 147 -6.28 -4.46 14.07
CA PRO A 147 -5.38 -3.29 14.02
C PRO A 147 -4.14 -3.45 13.12
N TYR A 148 -4.13 -4.40 12.22
CA TYR A 148 -2.93 -4.77 11.47
C TYR A 148 -2.67 -3.89 10.25
N GLY A 149 -1.37 -3.60 10.02
CA GLY A 149 -0.84 -2.99 8.82
C GLY A 149 0.08 -3.94 8.08
N TRP A 150 0.11 -3.82 6.75
CA TRP A 150 0.88 -4.65 5.83
C TRP A 150 1.71 -3.81 4.88
N ALA A 151 2.91 -4.27 4.58
CA ALA A 151 3.87 -3.57 3.74
C ALA A 151 3.33 -3.10 2.37
N PRO A 152 2.58 -3.92 1.59
CA PRO A 152 2.03 -3.46 0.32
C PRO A 152 1.12 -2.24 0.46
N HIS A 153 0.25 -2.24 1.46
CA HIS A 153 -0.65 -1.10 1.71
C HIS A 153 0.12 0.18 2.02
N GLN A 154 1.18 0.07 2.84
CA GLN A 154 2.02 1.21 3.19
C GLN A 154 2.61 1.87 1.93
N ILE A 155 3.27 1.06 1.08
CA ILE A 155 3.97 1.56 -0.12
C ILE A 155 2.99 2.26 -1.08
N LEU A 156 1.84 1.64 -1.35
CA LEU A 156 0.87 2.20 -2.30
C LEU A 156 0.23 3.49 -1.78
N VAL A 157 0.02 3.59 -0.46
CA VAL A 157 -0.45 4.85 0.15
C VAL A 157 0.61 5.94 0.03
N TRP A 158 1.88 5.67 0.34
CA TRP A 158 2.94 6.68 0.23
C TRP A 158 3.07 7.22 -1.19
N ASP A 159 3.07 6.36 -2.18
CA ASP A 159 3.16 6.76 -3.58
C ASP A 159 1.92 7.51 -4.04
N GLY A 160 0.74 7.09 -3.58
CA GLY A 160 -0.51 7.79 -3.83
C GLY A 160 -0.47 9.21 -3.27
N LEU A 161 -0.10 9.39 -2.00
CA LEU A 161 0.03 10.71 -1.38
C LEU A 161 1.02 11.61 -2.13
N ARG A 162 2.20 11.08 -2.48
CA ARG A 162 3.22 11.83 -3.23
C ARG A 162 2.75 12.24 -4.62
N ARG A 163 1.99 11.39 -5.30
CA ARG A 163 1.44 11.67 -6.63
C ARG A 163 0.55 12.91 -6.65
N TYR A 164 -0.21 13.14 -5.57
CA TYR A 164 -1.10 14.29 -5.43
C TYR A 164 -0.48 15.44 -4.61
N GLY A 165 0.85 15.45 -4.42
CA GLY A 165 1.57 16.54 -3.78
C GLY A 165 1.55 16.54 -2.25
N TYR A 166 0.97 15.53 -1.60
CA TYR A 166 0.93 15.41 -0.13
C TYR A 166 2.20 14.73 0.41
N THR A 167 3.35 15.31 0.06
CA THR A 167 4.67 14.72 0.36
C THR A 167 4.93 14.61 1.86
N ASP A 168 4.55 15.62 2.64
CA ASP A 168 4.77 15.61 4.10
C ASP A 168 3.95 14.51 4.79
N HIS A 169 2.71 14.31 4.35
CA HIS A 169 1.89 13.19 4.81
C HIS A 169 2.52 11.83 4.44
N ALA A 170 3.05 11.71 3.23
CA ALA A 170 3.75 10.49 2.81
C ALA A 170 4.99 10.22 3.66
N HIS A 171 5.79 11.27 3.96
CA HIS A 171 6.96 11.16 4.83
C HIS A 171 6.58 10.73 6.24
N ARG A 172 5.53 11.33 6.82
CA ARG A 172 5.03 11.00 8.15
C ARG A 172 4.58 9.55 8.24
N VAL A 173 3.71 9.10 7.33
CA VAL A 173 3.20 7.73 7.31
C VAL A 173 4.34 6.73 7.09
N ALA A 174 5.25 7.01 6.16
CA ALA A 174 6.41 6.17 5.91
C ALA A 174 7.32 6.09 7.13
N TYR A 175 7.62 7.22 7.77
CA TYR A 175 8.45 7.26 8.96
C TYR A 175 7.87 6.42 10.11
N ARG A 176 6.57 6.56 10.39
CA ARG A 176 5.88 5.78 11.45
C ARG A 176 6.01 4.28 11.22
N TRP A 177 5.84 3.84 9.97
CA TRP A 177 6.06 2.44 9.60
C TRP A 177 7.51 2.00 9.78
N LEU A 178 8.47 2.76 9.28
CA LEU A 178 9.90 2.45 9.42
C LEU A 178 10.33 2.42 10.88
N TYR A 179 9.83 3.35 11.69
CA TYR A 179 10.11 3.38 13.13
C TYR A 179 9.59 2.12 13.83
N LEU A 180 8.35 1.71 13.55
CA LEU A 180 7.78 0.48 14.09
C LEU A 180 8.62 -0.75 13.71
N LEU A 181 9.01 -0.87 12.44
CA LEU A 181 9.86 -1.96 11.97
C LEU A 181 11.22 -1.96 12.68
N THR A 182 11.88 -0.81 12.75
CA THR A 182 13.19 -0.67 13.39
C THR A 182 13.13 -1.03 14.87
N LYS A 183 12.13 -0.47 15.56
CA LYS A 183 11.96 -0.72 17.00
C LYS A 183 11.64 -2.18 17.28
N THR A 184 10.70 -2.77 16.57
CA THR A 184 10.34 -4.18 16.71
C THR A 184 11.55 -5.09 16.43
N PHE A 185 12.30 -4.79 15.38
CA PHE A 185 13.51 -5.53 15.06
C PHE A 185 14.54 -5.49 16.19
N ALA A 186 14.78 -4.31 16.76
CA ALA A 186 15.70 -4.13 17.86
C ALA A 186 15.21 -4.85 19.15
N ASP A 187 13.95 -4.66 19.51
CA ASP A 187 13.38 -5.17 20.76
C ASP A 187 13.20 -6.71 20.76
N PHE A 188 13.04 -7.32 19.57
CA PHE A 188 12.80 -8.76 19.41
C PHE A 188 13.94 -9.55 18.77
N ASN A 189 15.16 -9.13 19.00
CA ASN A 189 16.37 -9.85 18.59
C ASN A 189 16.40 -10.18 17.09
N GLY A 190 16.16 -9.17 16.27
CA GLY A 190 16.25 -9.30 14.82
C GLY A 190 15.03 -9.96 14.13
N ARG A 191 13.89 -9.99 14.80
CA ARG A 191 12.66 -10.55 14.22
C ARG A 191 12.00 -9.57 13.27
N MET A 192 11.71 -10.06 12.06
CA MET A 192 10.81 -9.40 11.10
C MET A 192 9.53 -10.21 11.00
N THR A 193 8.38 -9.55 11.09
CA THR A 193 7.08 -10.19 10.94
C THR A 193 6.43 -9.85 9.59
N GLU A 194 5.46 -10.62 9.19
CA GLU A 194 4.72 -10.42 7.95
C GLU A 194 3.77 -9.23 8.04
N ARG A 195 3.20 -8.99 9.22
CA ARG A 195 2.29 -7.90 9.56
C ARG A 195 2.62 -7.34 10.94
N TYR A 196 2.14 -6.14 11.23
CA TYR A 196 2.37 -5.46 12.49
C TYR A 196 1.07 -4.86 13.02
N ASP A 197 0.89 -4.87 14.35
CA ASP A 197 -0.11 -4.01 14.98
C ASP A 197 0.39 -2.57 14.92
N VAL A 198 -0.22 -1.77 14.05
CA VAL A 198 0.19 -0.39 13.82
C VAL A 198 -0.51 0.60 14.74
N VAL A 199 -1.47 0.14 15.54
CA VAL A 199 -2.25 0.96 16.49
C VAL A 199 -1.56 1.02 17.85
N GLN A 200 -1.09 -0.12 18.32
CA GLN A 200 -0.31 -0.19 19.55
C GLN A 200 1.17 -0.13 19.19
N LYS A 201 1.95 0.72 19.85
CA LYS A 201 3.42 0.84 19.64
C LYS A 201 4.16 -0.46 20.00
N SER A 202 3.57 -1.66 19.90
CA SER A 202 4.07 -2.77 20.65
C SER A 202 4.28 -4.03 19.83
N GLU A 203 5.11 -4.73 20.34
CA GLU A 203 5.36 -6.11 20.79
C GLU A 203 4.19 -7.08 20.57
N ALA A 204 2.93 -6.68 20.73
CA ALA A 204 1.75 -7.54 20.59
C ALA A 204 1.65 -8.19 19.19
N ALA A 205 2.07 -7.50 18.14
CA ALA A 205 2.11 -8.05 16.78
C ALA A 205 3.04 -9.28 16.65
N VAL A 206 4.00 -9.43 17.56
CA VAL A 206 4.97 -10.54 17.54
C VAL A 206 4.49 -11.73 18.36
N THR A 207 3.55 -11.51 19.30
CA THR A 207 3.14 -12.50 20.29
C THR A 207 1.75 -13.08 20.03
N ASP A 208 0.94 -12.47 19.17
CA ASP A 208 -0.43 -12.91 18.97
C ASP A 208 -0.51 -14.14 18.04
N GLY A 209 -0.97 -15.25 18.64
CA GLY A 209 -1.18 -16.53 17.99
C GLY A 209 -2.49 -16.60 17.17
N THR A 210 -2.69 -15.67 16.22
CA THR A 210 -3.82 -15.76 15.31
C THR A 210 -3.72 -16.98 14.39
N GLU A 211 -4.84 -17.41 13.82
CA GLU A 211 -5.11 -18.65 13.07
C GLU A 211 -4.00 -19.16 12.09
N TYR A 212 -3.08 -18.30 11.69
CA TYR A 212 -1.95 -18.63 10.81
C TYR A 212 -0.56 -18.47 11.45
N GLY A 213 -0.52 -18.25 12.77
CA GLY A 213 0.72 -18.09 13.53
C GLY A 213 1.54 -16.86 13.13
N ASN A 214 2.24 -16.29 14.09
CA ASN A 214 3.29 -15.31 13.80
C ASN A 214 4.44 -16.03 13.11
N GLN A 215 4.45 -16.06 11.80
CA GLN A 215 5.60 -16.56 11.03
C GLN A 215 6.69 -15.47 11.02
N GLY A 216 7.24 -15.19 12.18
CA GLY A 216 8.47 -14.40 12.27
C GLY A 216 9.66 -15.26 11.91
N SER A 217 10.50 -14.82 10.99
CA SER A 217 11.80 -15.45 10.80
C SER A 217 12.75 -14.98 11.91
N LYS A 218 13.24 -15.92 12.73
CA LYS A 218 14.39 -15.68 13.59
C LYS A 218 15.65 -15.62 12.73
N PHE A 219 16.38 -14.53 12.82
CA PHE A 219 17.79 -14.52 12.43
C PHE A 219 18.61 -14.97 13.63
N ASP A 220 18.99 -16.24 13.66
CA ASP A 220 19.91 -16.74 14.67
C ASP A 220 21.31 -16.17 14.39
N GLY A 221 21.81 -15.37 15.30
CA GLY A 221 23.24 -15.06 15.38
C GLY A 221 23.70 -13.69 14.85
N VAL A 222 22.83 -12.73 14.57
CA VAL A 222 23.26 -11.37 14.20
C VAL A 222 23.05 -10.39 15.36
N ASN A 223 24.14 -9.73 15.75
CA ASN A 223 24.12 -8.67 16.77
C ASN A 223 23.38 -7.44 16.23
N ILE A 224 22.45 -6.89 17.02
CA ILE A 224 21.56 -5.76 16.66
C ILE A 224 22.35 -4.54 16.18
N GLU A 225 23.51 -4.24 16.78
CA GLU A 225 24.38 -3.15 16.36
C GLU A 225 24.89 -3.32 14.92
N GLY A 226 25.10 -4.56 14.48
CA GLY A 226 25.53 -4.88 13.11
C GLY A 226 24.40 -4.67 12.08
N TYR A 227 23.13 -4.82 12.45
CA TYR A 227 22.03 -4.88 11.49
C TYR A 227 21.41 -3.52 11.18
N VAL A 228 21.26 -2.62 12.16
CA VAL A 228 20.90 -1.22 11.90
C VAL A 228 22.02 -0.54 11.09
N VAL A 229 23.28 -0.82 11.43
CA VAL A 229 24.45 -0.38 10.66
C VAL A 229 24.53 -1.09 9.30
N PHE A 230 24.10 -2.35 9.19
CA PHE A 230 24.14 -3.13 7.96
C PHE A 230 23.08 -2.71 6.96
N SER A 231 21.82 -2.50 7.35
CA SER A 231 20.81 -1.97 6.42
C SER A 231 21.08 -0.52 6.02
N LEU A 232 21.84 0.24 6.82
CA LEU A 232 22.31 1.58 6.51
C LEU A 232 23.62 1.61 5.71
N ARG A 233 24.46 0.54 5.80
CA ARG A 233 25.64 0.33 4.95
C ARG A 233 25.33 -0.33 3.62
N MET A 234 24.15 -0.93 3.44
CA MET A 234 23.73 -1.60 2.19
C MET A 234 23.61 -0.67 0.97
N ARG A 235 24.09 0.56 1.03
CA ARG A 235 24.41 1.34 -0.18
C ARG A 235 25.63 0.79 -0.94
N GLU A 236 26.42 -0.10 -0.35
CA GLU A 236 27.70 -0.57 -0.90
C GLU A 236 27.83 -2.10 -1.07
N PHE A 237 26.84 -2.90 -0.70
CA PHE A 237 26.94 -4.38 -0.83
C PHE A 237 25.75 -4.98 -1.58
N GLU A 238 26.09 -5.91 -2.48
CA GLU A 238 25.18 -6.63 -3.37
C GLU A 238 24.04 -7.35 -2.64
N ALA A 239 22.89 -7.33 -3.30
CA ALA A 239 21.54 -7.61 -2.82
C ALA A 239 21.25 -9.06 -2.36
N ASP A 240 22.23 -9.94 -2.21
CA ASP A 240 21.95 -11.38 -2.13
C ASP A 240 21.62 -11.96 -0.75
N PHE A 241 21.83 -11.24 0.34
CA PHE A 241 21.73 -11.86 1.67
C PHE A 241 20.44 -11.62 2.44
N CYS A 242 19.62 -10.63 2.09
CA CYS A 242 18.37 -10.28 2.83
C CYS A 242 17.07 -10.81 2.21
N LEU A 243 17.13 -11.60 1.15
CA LEU A 243 15.95 -11.91 0.32
C LEU A 243 15.09 -13.09 0.79
N HIS A 244 15.35 -13.71 1.94
CA HIS A 244 14.84 -15.06 2.11
C HIS A 244 13.52 -15.26 2.84
N ARG A 245 12.79 -14.28 3.44
CA ARG A 245 11.49 -14.66 4.04
C ARG A 245 10.33 -13.67 4.03
N PHE A 246 10.49 -12.37 3.99
CA PHE A 246 9.37 -11.41 3.82
C PHE A 246 9.78 -10.29 2.88
N GLY A 247 9.85 -10.62 1.60
CA GLY A 247 10.34 -9.73 0.55
C GLY A 247 9.67 -8.36 0.57
N TRP A 248 8.35 -8.30 0.73
CA TRP A 248 7.61 -7.02 0.76
C TRP A 248 7.87 -6.17 2.01
N THR A 249 8.06 -6.78 3.21
CA THR A 249 8.40 -6.01 4.41
C THR A 249 9.78 -5.38 4.28
N ASN A 250 10.77 -6.15 3.83
CA ASN A 250 12.12 -5.63 3.56
C ASN A 250 12.12 -4.58 2.45
N SER A 251 11.37 -4.81 1.37
CA SER A 251 11.24 -3.84 0.28
C SER A 251 10.60 -2.54 0.75
N SER A 252 9.57 -2.60 1.61
CA SER A 252 8.95 -1.41 2.18
C SER A 252 9.92 -0.60 3.03
N TYR A 253 10.78 -1.27 3.79
CA TYR A 253 11.79 -0.60 4.60
C TYR A 253 12.81 0.15 3.72
N GLN A 254 13.38 -0.55 2.73
CA GLN A 254 14.36 0.04 1.82
C GLN A 254 13.75 1.19 0.99
N TYR A 255 12.53 1.00 0.50
CA TYR A 255 11.82 2.01 -0.27
C TYR A 255 11.45 3.21 0.59
N GLY A 256 10.95 2.97 1.80
CA GLY A 256 10.63 4.01 2.76
C GLY A 256 11.84 4.89 3.12
N LEU A 257 13.03 4.31 3.32
CA LEU A 257 14.26 5.09 3.53
C LEU A 257 14.58 6.05 2.37
N LYS A 258 14.29 5.64 1.12
CA LYS A 258 14.45 6.54 -0.04
C LYS A 258 13.43 7.68 -0.04
N ILE A 259 12.22 7.42 0.45
CA ILE A 259 11.14 8.41 0.51
C ILE A 259 11.42 9.46 1.57
N ILE A 260 11.73 9.06 2.79
CA ILE A 260 11.84 9.98 3.94
C ILE A 260 13.07 10.92 3.87
N GLY A 261 14.08 10.57 3.08
CA GLY A 261 15.26 11.39 2.91
C GLY A 261 16.25 11.35 4.10
N GLU A 262 17.31 12.15 4.02
CA GLU A 262 18.46 12.07 4.94
C GLU A 262 18.13 12.53 6.36
N LYS A 263 17.40 13.66 6.51
CA LYS A 263 17.06 14.22 7.83
C LYS A 263 16.24 13.22 8.67
N LEU A 264 15.18 12.68 8.11
CA LEU A 264 14.33 11.70 8.80
C LEU A 264 15.05 10.36 8.98
N THR A 265 15.91 9.97 8.05
CA THR A 265 16.76 8.78 8.23
C THR A 265 17.72 8.96 9.41
N ALA A 266 18.27 10.13 9.63
CA ALA A 266 19.11 10.42 10.80
C ALA A 266 18.32 10.34 12.11
N ALA A 267 17.09 10.88 12.13
CA ALA A 267 16.20 10.78 13.28
C ALA A 267 15.82 9.32 13.59
N LEU A 268 15.54 8.53 12.55
CA LEU A 268 15.25 7.10 12.69
C LEU A 268 16.45 6.34 13.29
N LYS A 269 17.68 6.66 12.86
CA LYS A 269 18.92 6.09 13.45
C LYS A 269 19.10 6.45 14.90
N ALA A 270 18.68 7.65 15.29
CA ALA A 270 18.70 8.11 16.68
C ALA A 270 17.58 7.50 17.53
N GLY A 271 16.68 6.72 16.93
CA GLY A 271 15.56 6.09 17.64
C GLY A 271 14.46 7.05 18.07
N LEU A 272 14.36 8.22 17.41
CA LEU A 272 13.34 9.22 17.73
C LEU A 272 11.98 8.77 17.17
N ALA A 273 10.92 8.86 17.97
CA ALA A 273 9.56 8.72 17.46
C ALA A 273 9.17 9.95 16.62
N TRP A 274 8.15 9.84 15.78
CA TRP A 274 7.72 10.97 14.94
C TRP A 274 7.43 12.23 15.75
N GLU A 275 6.76 12.04 16.88
CA GLU A 275 6.34 13.11 17.79
C GLU A 275 7.50 13.82 18.48
N ASP A 276 8.69 13.20 18.50
CA ASP A 276 9.91 13.73 19.13
C ASP A 276 10.83 14.45 18.12
N ILE A 277 10.45 14.51 16.85
CA ILE A 277 11.26 15.15 15.81
C ILE A 277 10.94 16.64 15.74
N GLU A 278 11.94 17.49 16.03
CA GLU A 278 11.79 18.95 15.93
C GLU A 278 11.40 19.37 14.49
N GLY A 279 10.28 20.08 14.38
CA GLY A 279 9.76 20.58 13.12
C GLY A 279 9.06 19.50 12.26
N ALA A 280 8.73 18.34 12.84
CA ALA A 280 7.72 17.47 12.28
C ALA A 280 6.35 18.11 12.58
N SER A 281 5.78 18.81 11.61
CA SER A 281 4.41 19.29 11.69
C SER A 281 3.44 18.20 11.25
N ASP A 282 2.31 18.11 11.93
CA ASP A 282 1.15 17.31 11.50
C ASP A 282 0.53 17.85 10.21
#